data_4f435278f043fb0f7bf7a6edaa09da1a
#
_entry.id   4f435278f043fb0f7bf7a6edaa09da1a
#
_cell.length_a   1.000
_cell.length_b   1.000
_cell.length_c   1.000
_cell.angle_alpha   90.00
_cell.angle_beta   90.00
_cell.angle_gamma   90.00
#
_symmetry.space_group_name_H-M   'P 1'
#
loop_
_entity.id
_entity.type
_entity.pdbx_description
1 polymer ?
#
loop_
_entity_poly.entity_id
_entity_poly.type
_entity_poly.pdbx_seq_one_letter_code
_entity_poly.pdbx_strand_id
1 'polypeptide(L)'
;MAKQLNLLSGQVISTALHPEKQQTYLEYAMSVIVGRALPDVRDGLKPVHRRILYAMHELGLTPDRPYRKCARVVGDVLGKYHPHGDQSVYDALVRMVQEFSSRYPLLAGHGNFGSVDNDPAAAMRYTETRLAPIAHEAMLTQVGDATVDFTANFDSSQQEPTALPAQLPFLVLNGCAGIAVGMATNIPPHNLGEVVDGLIALIENPELSDEKLLQLIPGPDFPTGGEIVATEGIVDAYTKGKGSISVRGVAGVEELPGNRKVRSKTAIVVTEFPFQVNKAAWIEKVAELVNAGRLDGIADLRDESDREGIRVVIELKREFTPEAVLARLYQQTDLQTNFGAILLAIVNGQPRQLTLRQLLQEFLDFREVTLTRRYNYELQAAERRCHIVQGLMLALTNLDAAIDILRNSPDGTTAKQTLQGSLNLSESQADAILAMPMRRLTGLERQNLQSEFEELMANIQELQRLLSDRRELLKALKKEFRSLKRKYADERRTKFVNGAAGRAGNAEPQVSSKKNSAVKPLSAATVVPNLLPSKEAEETLVEFTHKQYVRRRAAAG
;
A
#
# COMPACT_ATOMS: atom_id res chain seq x y z
N MET A 1 57.77 -28.06 -12.11
CA MET A 1 57.25 -27.04 -13.03
C MET A 1 55.80 -26.76 -12.67
N ALA A 2 55.58 -25.70 -11.91
CA ALA A 2 54.24 -25.28 -11.50
C ALA A 2 53.60 -24.48 -12.63
N LYS A 3 52.47 -24.98 -13.18
CA LYS A 3 51.63 -24.25 -14.11
C LYS A 3 50.99 -23.09 -13.34
N GLN A 4 51.49 -21.86 -13.53
CA GLN A 4 50.77 -20.66 -13.15
C GLN A 4 49.49 -20.58 -13.98
N LEU A 5 48.35 -20.79 -13.33
CA LEU A 5 47.05 -20.49 -13.89
C LEU A 5 46.89 -18.97 -13.98
N ASN A 6 46.98 -18.46 -15.21
CA ASN A 6 46.63 -17.08 -15.54
C ASN A 6 45.10 -16.91 -15.36
N LEU A 7 44.68 -16.57 -14.16
CA LEU A 7 43.27 -16.23 -13.80
C LEU A 7 42.89 -14.78 -14.11
N LEU A 8 43.67 -14.06 -14.91
CA LEU A 8 43.52 -12.62 -15.19
C LEU A 8 43.47 -12.29 -16.69
N SER A 9 42.89 -13.15 -17.53
CA SER A 9 42.52 -12.72 -18.87
C SER A 9 41.03 -12.29 -18.91
N GLY A 10 40.67 -11.32 -18.10
CA GLY A 10 39.46 -10.54 -18.31
C GLY A 10 39.65 -9.73 -19.60
N GLN A 11 38.69 -9.81 -20.51
CA GLN A 11 38.67 -9.00 -21.72
C GLN A 11 38.53 -7.53 -21.30
N VAL A 12 39.57 -6.74 -21.45
CA VAL A 12 39.52 -5.29 -21.20
C VAL A 12 38.87 -4.63 -22.41
N ILE A 13 37.64 -4.16 -22.22
CA ILE A 13 36.91 -3.39 -23.22
C ILE A 13 37.15 -1.91 -22.96
N SER A 14 37.71 -1.21 -23.92
CA SER A 14 37.87 0.25 -23.85
C SER A 14 36.53 0.91 -24.12
N THR A 15 35.93 1.53 -23.09
CA THR A 15 34.65 2.23 -23.19
C THR A 15 34.85 3.72 -22.86
N ALA A 16 34.23 4.59 -23.65
CA ALA A 16 34.26 6.02 -23.36
C ALA A 16 33.49 6.30 -22.05
N LEU A 17 34.12 6.98 -21.09
CA LEU A 17 33.61 7.22 -19.73
C LEU A 17 32.26 7.93 -19.74
N HIS A 18 32.01 8.85 -20.68
CA HIS A 18 30.80 9.67 -20.68
C HIS A 18 29.54 8.88 -21.05
N PRO A 19 29.51 8.08 -22.14
CA PRO A 19 28.35 7.21 -22.43
C PRO A 19 28.12 6.16 -21.35
N GLU A 20 29.16 5.53 -20.82
CA GLU A 20 29.05 4.55 -19.74
C GLU A 20 28.42 5.15 -18.49
N LYS A 21 28.86 6.34 -18.10
CA LYS A 21 28.31 7.07 -16.95
C LYS A 21 26.83 7.44 -17.18
N GLN A 22 26.44 7.84 -18.39
CA GLN A 22 25.05 8.15 -18.72
C GLN A 22 24.17 6.90 -18.63
N GLN A 23 24.61 5.79 -19.20
CA GLN A 23 23.85 4.53 -19.18
C GLN A 23 23.71 4.00 -17.75
N THR A 24 24.80 3.92 -16.99
CA THR A 24 24.78 3.45 -15.59
C THR A 24 23.89 4.34 -14.71
N TYR A 25 23.92 5.67 -14.93
CA TYR A 25 23.04 6.57 -14.19
C TYR A 25 21.58 6.37 -14.55
N LEU A 26 21.26 6.13 -15.82
CA LEU A 26 19.89 5.82 -16.26
C LEU A 26 19.39 4.51 -15.67
N GLU A 27 20.21 3.46 -15.69
CA GLU A 27 19.89 2.16 -15.09
C GLU A 27 19.67 2.28 -13.57
N TYR A 28 20.53 3.02 -12.87
CA TYR A 28 20.33 3.33 -11.46
C TYR A 28 19.05 4.11 -11.21
N ALA A 29 18.78 5.16 -11.99
CA ALA A 29 17.57 5.95 -11.87
C ALA A 29 16.31 5.09 -12.07
N MET A 30 16.27 4.24 -13.10
CA MET A 30 15.18 3.30 -13.36
C MET A 30 14.99 2.32 -12.22
N SER A 31 16.08 1.76 -11.69
CA SER A 31 16.02 0.85 -10.54
C SER A 31 15.44 1.53 -9.30
N VAL A 32 15.84 2.78 -9.01
CA VAL A 32 15.29 3.55 -7.87
C VAL A 32 13.82 3.91 -8.08
N ILE A 33 13.43 4.30 -9.29
CA ILE A 33 12.06 4.71 -9.61
C ILE A 33 11.10 3.51 -9.48
N VAL A 34 11.37 2.42 -10.20
CA VAL A 34 10.45 1.27 -10.29
C VAL A 34 10.63 0.31 -9.12
N GLY A 35 11.87 0.05 -8.72
CA GLY A 35 12.21 -0.99 -7.75
C GLY A 35 12.27 -0.54 -6.28
N ARG A 36 12.09 0.75 -5.95
CA ARG A 36 12.32 1.24 -4.58
C ARG A 36 11.37 2.33 -4.10
N ALA A 37 11.29 3.47 -4.83
CA ALA A 37 10.76 4.70 -4.26
C ALA A 37 9.28 4.91 -4.49
N LEU A 38 8.74 4.45 -5.63
CA LEU A 38 7.36 4.68 -6.02
C LEU A 38 6.46 3.47 -5.72
N PRO A 39 5.19 3.72 -5.37
CA PRO A 39 4.20 2.66 -5.16
C PRO A 39 3.64 2.16 -6.49
N ASP A 40 3.25 0.90 -6.54
CA ASP A 40 2.45 0.35 -7.62
C ASP A 40 0.97 0.75 -7.44
N VAL A 41 0.31 1.15 -8.52
CA VAL A 41 -1.09 1.60 -8.47
C VAL A 41 -2.05 0.48 -8.06
N ARG A 42 -1.71 -0.77 -8.37
CA ARG A 42 -2.55 -1.96 -8.16
C ARG A 42 -2.76 -2.29 -6.69
N ASP A 43 -1.70 -2.34 -5.90
CA ASP A 43 -1.74 -2.70 -4.46
C ASP A 43 -1.36 -1.55 -3.52
N GLY A 44 -0.87 -0.43 -4.06
CA GLY A 44 -0.47 0.75 -3.30
C GLY A 44 0.85 0.61 -2.55
N LEU A 45 1.62 -0.43 -2.84
CA LEU A 45 2.81 -0.78 -2.07
C LEU A 45 4.10 -0.49 -2.83
N LYS A 46 5.12 -0.09 -2.07
CA LYS A 46 6.51 -0.17 -2.53
C LYS A 46 6.99 -1.62 -2.43
N PRO A 47 8.02 -2.01 -3.20
CA PRO A 47 8.52 -3.39 -3.17
C PRO A 47 8.86 -3.91 -1.77
N VAL A 48 9.48 -3.08 -0.90
CA VAL A 48 9.82 -3.48 0.47
C VAL A 48 8.56 -3.80 1.30
N HIS A 49 7.49 -3.01 1.20
CA HIS A 49 6.24 -3.24 1.93
C HIS A 49 5.55 -4.53 1.45
N ARG A 50 5.52 -4.75 0.13
CA ARG A 50 4.95 -5.97 -0.46
C ARG A 50 5.70 -7.21 0.00
N ARG A 51 7.02 -7.17 0.01
CA ARG A 51 7.87 -8.27 0.48
C ARG A 51 7.70 -8.57 1.96
N ILE A 52 7.54 -7.56 2.81
CA ILE A 52 7.24 -7.74 4.23
C ILE A 52 5.89 -8.46 4.41
N LEU A 53 4.83 -7.97 3.77
CA LEU A 53 3.50 -8.57 3.88
C LEU A 53 3.47 -10.00 3.33
N TYR A 54 4.13 -10.25 2.20
CA TYR A 54 4.22 -11.57 1.60
C TYR A 54 5.02 -12.55 2.48
N ALA A 55 6.17 -12.14 3.01
CA ALA A 55 6.94 -12.95 3.95
C ALA A 55 6.15 -13.30 5.22
N MET A 56 5.37 -12.34 5.75
CA MET A 56 4.51 -12.59 6.90
C MET A 56 3.35 -13.55 6.58
N HIS A 57 2.83 -13.51 5.36
CA HIS A 57 1.85 -14.47 4.87
C HIS A 57 2.43 -15.88 4.80
N GLU A 58 3.60 -16.05 4.20
CA GLU A 58 4.33 -17.32 4.12
C GLU A 58 4.68 -17.89 5.51
N LEU A 59 5.03 -17.01 6.46
CA LEU A 59 5.26 -17.39 7.86
C LEU A 59 3.97 -17.73 8.62
N GLY A 60 2.80 -17.56 8.01
CA GLY A 60 1.51 -17.81 8.63
C GLY A 60 1.21 -16.90 9.81
N LEU A 61 1.66 -15.63 9.79
CA LEU A 61 1.44 -14.66 10.86
C LEU A 61 0.07 -13.98 10.74
N THR A 62 -0.98 -14.79 10.70
CA THR A 62 -2.36 -14.34 10.57
C THR A 62 -2.86 -13.64 11.85
N PRO A 63 -3.95 -12.85 11.79
CA PRO A 63 -4.45 -12.09 12.94
C PRO A 63 -4.87 -12.93 14.15
N ASP A 64 -5.24 -14.19 13.94
CA ASP A 64 -5.63 -15.17 14.95
C ASP A 64 -4.42 -15.84 15.64
N ARG A 65 -3.22 -15.70 15.06
CA ARG A 65 -1.99 -16.32 15.57
C ARG A 65 -1.26 -15.42 16.58
N PRO A 66 -0.42 -15.98 17.45
CA PRO A 66 0.42 -15.20 18.35
C PRO A 66 1.38 -14.27 17.63
N TYR A 67 1.67 -13.13 18.23
CA TYR A 67 2.71 -12.22 17.78
C TYR A 67 4.09 -12.90 17.67
N ARG A 68 4.91 -12.44 16.74
CA ARG A 68 6.28 -12.91 16.56
C ARG A 68 7.25 -11.72 16.55
N LYS A 69 8.49 -11.95 17.02
CA LYS A 69 9.54 -10.92 17.03
C LYS A 69 9.75 -10.35 15.62
N CYS A 70 9.80 -9.01 15.54
CA CYS A 70 10.06 -8.31 14.28
C CYS A 70 11.37 -8.76 13.62
N ALA A 71 12.39 -9.07 14.43
CA ALA A 71 13.67 -9.59 13.96
C ALA A 71 13.54 -10.87 13.11
N ARG A 72 12.56 -11.74 13.41
CA ARG A 72 12.30 -12.93 12.61
C ARG A 72 11.74 -12.57 11.23
N VAL A 73 10.79 -11.64 11.18
CA VAL A 73 10.20 -11.16 9.91
C VAL A 73 11.27 -10.49 9.06
N VAL A 74 12.04 -9.58 9.67
CA VAL A 74 13.13 -8.88 8.98
C VAL A 74 14.16 -9.87 8.41
N GLY A 75 14.56 -10.87 9.21
CA GLY A 75 15.49 -11.91 8.76
C GLY A 75 14.97 -12.73 7.56
N ASP A 76 13.69 -13.10 7.58
CA ASP A 76 13.06 -13.85 6.48
C ASP A 76 12.95 -13.00 5.20
N VAL A 77 12.59 -11.73 5.32
CA VAL A 77 12.53 -10.77 4.20
C VAL A 77 13.90 -10.57 3.56
N LEU A 78 14.94 -10.39 4.37
CA LEU A 78 16.32 -10.21 3.88
C LEU A 78 16.85 -11.45 3.19
N GLY A 79 16.61 -12.61 3.79
CA GLY A 79 17.12 -13.86 3.27
C GLY A 79 16.46 -14.32 1.98
N LYS A 80 15.18 -14.00 1.78
CA LYS A 80 14.40 -14.52 0.64
C LYS A 80 14.11 -13.49 -0.45
N TYR A 81 13.85 -12.22 -0.11
CA TYR A 81 13.22 -11.28 -1.05
C TYR A 81 13.96 -9.96 -1.22
N HIS A 82 14.59 -9.42 -0.16
CA HIS A 82 15.05 -8.03 -0.17
C HIS A 82 16.50 -7.88 0.35
N PRO A 83 17.53 -8.02 -0.52
CA PRO A 83 18.95 -8.05 -0.13
C PRO A 83 19.49 -6.64 0.16
N HIS A 84 18.92 -5.97 1.17
CA HIS A 84 19.31 -4.62 1.61
C HIS A 84 19.56 -4.59 3.13
N GLY A 85 19.83 -3.42 3.70
CA GLY A 85 20.08 -3.28 5.15
C GLY A 85 18.84 -3.64 5.99
N ASP A 86 19.05 -4.34 7.09
CA ASP A 86 18.03 -4.78 8.04
C ASP A 86 17.24 -3.60 8.65
N GLN A 87 17.92 -2.51 8.97
CA GLN A 87 17.29 -1.30 9.51
C GLN A 87 16.24 -0.72 8.54
N SER A 88 16.53 -0.71 7.23
CA SER A 88 15.59 -0.18 6.23
C SER A 88 14.30 -1.00 6.15
N VAL A 89 14.40 -2.32 6.29
CA VAL A 89 13.25 -3.24 6.33
C VAL A 89 12.48 -3.05 7.63
N TYR A 90 13.19 -2.93 8.75
CA TYR A 90 12.56 -2.71 10.05
C TYR A 90 11.83 -1.36 10.11
N ASP A 91 12.43 -0.27 9.62
CA ASP A 91 11.78 1.04 9.56
C ASP A 91 10.50 1.04 8.71
N ALA A 92 10.51 0.32 7.59
CA ALA A 92 9.32 0.13 6.77
C ALA A 92 8.23 -0.67 7.51
N LEU A 93 8.60 -1.73 8.22
CA LEU A 93 7.70 -2.52 9.06
C LEU A 93 7.10 -1.66 10.18
N VAL A 94 7.91 -0.88 10.89
CA VAL A 94 7.48 0.02 11.96
C VAL A 94 6.40 0.98 11.48
N ARG A 95 6.60 1.63 10.33
CA ARG A 95 5.61 2.56 9.76
C ARG A 95 4.27 1.91 9.44
N MET A 96 4.26 0.63 9.04
CA MET A 96 3.02 -0.10 8.77
C MET A 96 2.25 -0.48 10.05
N VAL A 97 2.89 -0.44 11.21
CA VAL A 97 2.27 -0.66 12.53
C VAL A 97 1.72 0.63 13.13
N GLN A 98 2.37 1.79 12.84
CA GLN A 98 2.08 3.06 13.50
C GLN A 98 0.72 3.65 13.06
N GLU A 99 -0.20 3.83 13.99
CA GLU A 99 -1.54 4.40 13.76
C GLU A 99 -1.51 5.90 13.42
N PHE A 100 -0.44 6.61 13.79
CA PHE A 100 -0.23 8.01 13.43
C PHE A 100 0.49 8.20 12.08
N SER A 101 1.04 7.12 11.51
CA SER A 101 1.67 7.14 10.18
C SER A 101 0.78 6.57 9.09
N SER A 102 -0.03 5.56 9.40
CA SER A 102 -0.92 4.88 8.47
C SER A 102 -2.38 5.05 8.88
N ARG A 103 -3.24 5.48 7.96
CA ARG A 103 -4.67 5.65 8.23
C ARG A 103 -5.36 4.30 8.53
N TYR A 104 -4.93 3.24 7.84
CA TYR A 104 -5.32 1.85 8.05
C TYR A 104 -4.07 1.00 8.17
N PRO A 105 -3.54 0.80 9.40
CA PRO A 105 -2.35 0.00 9.64
C PRO A 105 -2.49 -1.41 9.07
N LEU A 106 -1.47 -1.85 8.34
CA LEU A 106 -1.46 -3.19 7.73
C LEU A 106 -0.91 -4.26 8.66
N LEU A 107 -0.20 -3.84 9.71
CA LEU A 107 0.38 -4.71 10.71
C LEU A 107 -0.14 -4.33 12.11
N ALA A 108 -0.30 -5.33 12.96
CA ALA A 108 -0.53 -5.16 14.38
C ALA A 108 0.79 -5.35 15.13
N GLY A 109 1.07 -4.49 16.09
CA GLY A 109 2.31 -4.50 16.86
C GLY A 109 2.09 -4.66 18.35
N HIS A 110 3.10 -5.24 19.03
CA HIS A 110 3.18 -5.31 20.47
C HIS A 110 4.58 -4.87 20.91
N GLY A 111 4.65 -3.84 21.76
CA GLY A 111 5.88 -3.19 22.18
C GLY A 111 5.91 -1.71 21.80
N ASN A 112 7.09 -1.09 21.86
CA ASN A 112 7.28 0.32 21.51
C ASN A 112 7.68 0.45 20.04
N PHE A 113 6.79 1.02 19.23
CA PHE A 113 6.98 1.34 17.80
C PHE A 113 7.20 2.83 17.55
N GLY A 114 7.64 3.59 18.55
CA GLY A 114 7.84 5.03 18.45
C GLY A 114 6.61 5.85 18.85
N SER A 115 6.72 7.16 18.75
CA SER A 115 5.67 8.11 19.12
C SER A 115 5.55 9.26 18.12
N VAL A 116 4.52 10.09 18.30
CA VAL A 116 4.33 11.36 17.54
C VAL A 116 5.41 12.41 17.86
N ASP A 117 6.19 12.21 18.91
CA ASP A 117 7.36 13.02 19.29
C ASP A 117 8.63 12.63 18.52
N ASN A 118 8.49 11.73 17.55
CA ASN A 118 9.60 11.17 16.78
C ASN A 118 10.57 10.33 17.61
N ASP A 119 10.11 9.78 18.75
CA ASP A 119 10.89 8.78 19.46
C ASP A 119 11.10 7.56 18.55
N PRO A 120 12.30 7.00 18.52
CA PRO A 120 12.57 5.83 17.72
C PRO A 120 11.84 4.60 18.28
N ALA A 121 11.48 3.69 17.40
CA ALA A 121 11.00 2.37 17.81
C ALA A 121 12.09 1.62 18.60
N ALA A 122 11.68 0.77 19.53
CA ALA A 122 12.60 -0.14 20.20
C ALA A 122 13.23 -1.10 19.20
N ALA A 123 14.44 -1.62 19.49
CA ALA A 123 15.12 -2.54 18.60
C ALA A 123 14.24 -3.77 18.26
N MET A 124 14.33 -4.26 17.01
CA MET A 124 13.48 -5.32 16.45
C MET A 124 13.46 -6.65 17.23
N ARG A 125 14.43 -6.87 18.13
CA ARG A 125 14.47 -8.02 19.05
C ARG A 125 13.48 -7.91 20.21
N TYR A 126 12.99 -6.70 20.52
CA TYR A 126 12.03 -6.44 21.59
C TYR A 126 10.59 -6.32 21.07
N THR A 127 10.39 -5.73 19.90
CA THR A 127 9.07 -5.55 19.29
C THR A 127 8.56 -6.84 18.66
N GLU A 128 7.24 -6.99 18.62
CA GLU A 128 6.55 -8.14 18.04
C GLU A 128 5.46 -7.67 17.08
N THR A 129 5.20 -8.46 16.05
CA THR A 129 4.24 -8.11 15.00
C THR A 129 3.46 -9.33 14.50
N ARG A 130 2.31 -9.06 13.89
CA ARG A 130 1.51 -9.96 13.07
C ARG A 130 0.70 -9.14 12.05
N LEU A 131 0.08 -9.81 11.09
CA LEU A 131 -0.80 -9.15 10.13
C LEU A 131 -2.03 -8.53 10.84
N ALA A 132 -2.40 -7.32 10.43
CA ALA A 132 -3.67 -6.74 10.82
C ALA A 132 -4.83 -7.43 10.08
N PRO A 133 -6.06 -7.51 10.64
CA PRO A 133 -7.20 -8.14 9.99
C PRO A 133 -7.48 -7.61 8.57
N ILE A 134 -7.40 -6.30 8.39
CA ILE A 134 -7.62 -5.66 7.08
C ILE A 134 -6.56 -6.08 6.04
N ALA A 135 -5.29 -6.19 6.43
CA ALA A 135 -4.24 -6.63 5.51
C ALA A 135 -4.40 -8.10 5.14
N HIS A 136 -4.69 -8.96 6.13
CA HIS A 136 -4.91 -10.37 5.88
C HIS A 136 -6.08 -10.58 4.93
N GLU A 137 -7.25 -10.02 5.23
CA GLU A 137 -8.48 -10.23 4.46
C GLU A 137 -8.45 -9.52 3.10
N ALA A 138 -8.06 -8.23 3.06
CA ALA A 138 -8.19 -7.41 1.87
C ALA A 138 -6.94 -7.39 0.96
N MET A 139 -5.83 -8.06 1.33
CA MET A 139 -4.63 -8.11 0.49
C MET A 139 -4.06 -9.51 0.28
N LEU A 140 -4.22 -10.43 1.26
CA LEU A 140 -3.41 -11.66 1.29
C LEU A 140 -4.22 -12.95 1.13
N THR A 141 -5.51 -12.97 1.48
CA THR A 141 -6.34 -14.19 1.38
C THR A 141 -6.46 -14.77 -0.02
N GLN A 142 -6.24 -13.96 -1.04
CA GLN A 142 -6.35 -14.37 -2.44
C GLN A 142 -4.98 -14.47 -3.14
N VAL A 143 -3.87 -14.41 -2.40
CA VAL A 143 -2.52 -14.51 -2.98
C VAL A 143 -2.29 -15.91 -3.53
N GLY A 144 -1.87 -15.98 -4.79
CA GLY A 144 -1.51 -17.23 -5.48
C GLY A 144 -1.38 -17.01 -6.99
N ASP A 145 -0.76 -17.96 -7.69
CA ASP A 145 -0.55 -17.94 -9.15
C ASP A 145 -1.85 -17.80 -9.94
N ALA A 146 -2.96 -18.19 -9.33
CA ALA A 146 -4.29 -18.06 -9.92
C ALA A 146 -4.80 -16.61 -10.00
N THR A 147 -4.25 -15.70 -9.22
CA THR A 147 -4.79 -14.33 -9.09
C THR A 147 -3.83 -13.27 -9.58
N VAL A 148 -2.54 -13.41 -9.28
CA VAL A 148 -1.48 -12.44 -9.62
C VAL A 148 -0.29 -13.14 -10.26
N ASP A 149 0.53 -12.36 -10.96
CA ASP A 149 1.75 -12.86 -11.57
C ASP A 149 2.87 -12.91 -10.53
N PHE A 150 3.71 -13.95 -10.63
CA PHE A 150 4.89 -14.12 -9.81
C PHE A 150 6.16 -13.91 -10.65
N THR A 151 7.22 -13.51 -10.00
CA THR A 151 8.55 -13.36 -10.59
C THR A 151 9.60 -13.98 -9.67
N ALA A 152 10.74 -14.35 -10.25
CA ALA A 152 11.86 -14.84 -9.45
C ALA A 152 12.40 -13.69 -8.55
N ASN A 153 12.81 -14.06 -7.33
CA ASN A 153 13.50 -13.16 -6.42
C ASN A 153 14.93 -12.83 -6.93
N PHE A 154 15.70 -12.07 -6.16
CA PHE A 154 17.03 -11.57 -6.52
C PHE A 154 18.07 -12.67 -6.85
N ASP A 155 17.95 -13.88 -6.31
CA ASP A 155 18.86 -15.02 -6.51
C ASP A 155 18.21 -16.19 -7.26
N SER A 156 16.97 -16.02 -7.73
CA SER A 156 16.16 -17.02 -8.43
C SER A 156 15.87 -18.29 -7.61
N SER A 157 16.02 -18.24 -6.27
CA SER A 157 15.73 -19.36 -5.38
C SER A 157 14.26 -19.46 -4.97
N GLN A 158 13.53 -18.34 -5.03
CA GLN A 158 12.14 -18.22 -4.61
C GLN A 158 11.34 -17.41 -5.64
N GLN A 159 10.01 -17.48 -5.52
CA GLN A 159 9.08 -16.66 -6.29
C GLN A 159 8.47 -15.59 -5.38
N GLU A 160 8.28 -14.38 -5.90
CA GLU A 160 7.57 -13.31 -5.22
C GLU A 160 6.47 -12.71 -6.11
N PRO A 161 5.34 -12.26 -5.54
CA PRO A 161 4.27 -11.67 -6.34
C PRO A 161 4.68 -10.29 -6.85
N THR A 162 4.36 -10.01 -8.13
CA THR A 162 4.62 -8.69 -8.73
C THR A 162 3.73 -7.60 -8.14
N ALA A 163 2.51 -7.97 -7.69
CA ALA A 163 1.58 -7.15 -6.92
C ALA A 163 0.74 -8.07 -6.03
N LEU A 164 0.27 -7.59 -4.89
CA LEU A 164 -0.71 -8.33 -4.07
C LEU A 164 -2.12 -8.15 -4.65
N PRO A 165 -3.02 -9.16 -4.53
CA PRO A 165 -4.39 -9.09 -5.05
C PRO A 165 -5.28 -8.22 -4.15
N ALA A 166 -4.92 -6.93 -3.98
CA ALA A 166 -5.60 -6.01 -3.12
C ALA A 166 -7.08 -5.86 -3.48
N GLN A 167 -7.95 -6.01 -2.51
CA GLN A 167 -9.41 -5.87 -2.65
C GLN A 167 -9.89 -4.44 -2.33
N LEU A 168 -9.01 -3.58 -1.82
CA LEU A 168 -9.23 -2.16 -1.54
C LEU A 168 -8.07 -1.35 -2.12
N PRO A 169 -8.29 -0.10 -2.57
CA PRO A 169 -7.26 0.75 -3.15
C PRO A 169 -6.35 1.34 -2.08
N PHE A 170 -5.45 0.53 -1.52
CA PHE A 170 -4.60 0.94 -0.40
C PHE A 170 -3.69 2.13 -0.72
N LEU A 171 -3.38 2.38 -2.00
CA LEU A 171 -2.68 3.58 -2.42
C LEU A 171 -3.45 4.86 -2.06
N VAL A 172 -4.76 4.84 -2.25
CA VAL A 172 -5.64 5.97 -1.91
C VAL A 172 -5.95 5.98 -0.41
N LEU A 173 -6.15 4.81 0.20
CA LEU A 173 -6.53 4.68 1.62
C LEU A 173 -5.41 5.12 2.57
N ASN A 174 -4.18 4.66 2.36
CA ASN A 174 -3.03 4.95 3.23
C ASN A 174 -2.11 6.04 2.68
N GLY A 175 -2.27 6.37 1.40
CA GLY A 175 -1.34 7.27 0.74
C GLY A 175 0.06 6.66 0.59
N CYS A 176 0.97 7.45 0.06
CA CYS A 176 2.38 7.07 -0.05
C CYS A 176 3.24 8.31 -0.27
N ALA A 177 4.35 8.42 0.44
CA ALA A 177 5.38 9.42 0.18
C ALA A 177 6.67 8.74 -0.28
N GLY A 178 7.35 9.29 -1.29
CA GLY A 178 8.61 8.74 -1.81
C GLY A 178 9.36 9.72 -2.68
N ILE A 179 10.69 9.67 -2.59
CA ILE A 179 11.60 10.51 -3.38
C ILE A 179 12.41 9.59 -4.28
N ALA A 180 12.23 9.74 -5.60
CA ALA A 180 12.99 9.04 -6.62
C ALA A 180 13.97 10.00 -7.32
N VAL A 181 14.67 9.50 -8.34
CA VAL A 181 15.55 10.33 -9.14
C VAL A 181 14.71 11.17 -10.09
N GLY A 182 14.77 12.50 -9.95
CA GLY A 182 14.07 13.45 -10.81
C GLY A 182 12.56 13.57 -10.57
N MET A 183 11.97 12.80 -9.64
CA MET A 183 10.54 12.84 -9.35
C MET A 183 10.24 12.44 -7.90
N ALA A 184 9.07 12.85 -7.40
CA ALA A 184 8.61 12.50 -6.07
C ALA A 184 7.12 12.19 -6.09
N THR A 185 6.68 11.34 -5.18
CA THR A 185 5.27 11.08 -4.90
C THR A 185 4.92 11.50 -3.49
N ASN A 186 3.73 12.04 -3.29
CA ASN A 186 3.19 12.37 -1.97
C ASN A 186 1.67 12.29 -2.04
N ILE A 187 1.14 11.08 -1.97
CA ILE A 187 -0.28 10.79 -2.07
C ILE A 187 -0.88 10.84 -0.67
N PRO A 188 -1.89 11.68 -0.41
CA PRO A 188 -2.53 11.75 0.89
C PRO A 188 -3.43 10.55 1.15
N PRO A 189 -3.64 10.15 2.42
CA PRO A 189 -4.58 9.09 2.81
C PRO A 189 -6.03 9.58 2.76
N HIS A 190 -6.99 8.64 2.63
CA HIS A 190 -8.43 8.93 2.53
C HIS A 190 -9.27 7.99 3.37
N ASN A 191 -10.51 8.41 3.67
CA ASN A 191 -11.48 7.60 4.39
C ASN A 191 -11.98 6.42 3.56
N LEU A 192 -11.96 5.22 4.14
CA LEU A 192 -12.35 3.97 3.47
C LEU A 192 -13.81 4.00 3.02
N GLY A 193 -14.71 4.50 3.87
CA GLY A 193 -16.13 4.58 3.54
C GLY A 193 -16.40 5.41 2.30
N GLU A 194 -15.77 6.59 2.22
CA GLU A 194 -15.89 7.54 1.11
C GLU A 194 -15.28 6.99 -0.19
N VAL A 195 -14.09 6.39 -0.09
CA VAL A 195 -13.41 5.81 -1.26
C VAL A 195 -14.20 4.63 -1.83
N VAL A 196 -14.77 3.77 -0.99
CA VAL A 196 -15.62 2.67 -1.45
C VAL A 196 -16.91 3.18 -2.09
N ASP A 197 -17.53 4.24 -1.57
CA ASP A 197 -18.70 4.86 -2.20
C ASP A 197 -18.34 5.44 -3.57
N GLY A 198 -17.18 6.08 -3.69
CA GLY A 198 -16.64 6.57 -4.97
C GLY A 198 -16.41 5.43 -5.98
N LEU A 199 -15.82 4.31 -5.56
CA LEU A 199 -15.64 3.12 -6.41
C LEU A 199 -16.97 2.54 -6.89
N ILE A 200 -17.94 2.40 -5.99
CA ILE A 200 -19.28 1.89 -6.35
C ILE A 200 -19.96 2.83 -7.34
N ALA A 201 -19.87 4.15 -7.13
CA ALA A 201 -20.43 5.13 -8.04
C ALA A 201 -19.78 5.09 -9.43
N LEU A 202 -18.44 4.89 -9.52
CA LEU A 202 -17.74 4.72 -10.80
C LEU A 202 -18.13 3.42 -11.52
N ILE A 203 -18.38 2.33 -10.79
CA ILE A 203 -18.88 1.08 -11.38
C ILE A 203 -20.30 1.27 -11.94
N GLU A 204 -21.14 2.04 -11.25
CA GLU A 204 -22.53 2.29 -11.65
C GLU A 204 -22.64 3.29 -12.81
N ASN A 205 -21.77 4.28 -12.82
CA ASN A 205 -21.68 5.27 -13.88
C ASN A 205 -20.21 5.58 -14.20
N PRO A 206 -19.61 4.92 -15.21
CA PRO A 206 -18.24 5.18 -15.63
C PRO A 206 -17.98 6.64 -16.06
N GLU A 207 -19.02 7.32 -16.57
CA GLU A 207 -18.99 8.73 -16.99
C GLU A 207 -19.36 9.70 -15.85
N LEU A 208 -19.26 9.28 -14.58
CA LEU A 208 -19.51 10.14 -13.43
C LEU A 208 -18.63 11.39 -13.52
N SER A 209 -19.18 12.59 -13.32
CA SER A 209 -18.39 13.81 -13.35
C SER A 209 -17.42 13.92 -12.16
N ASP A 210 -16.31 14.67 -12.34
CA ASP A 210 -15.33 14.83 -11.26
C ASP A 210 -15.91 15.58 -10.06
N GLU A 211 -16.88 16.50 -10.28
CA GLU A 211 -17.58 17.20 -9.21
C GLU A 211 -18.38 16.24 -8.32
N LYS A 212 -19.06 15.26 -8.92
CA LYS A 212 -19.78 14.24 -8.15
C LYS A 212 -18.83 13.30 -7.41
N LEU A 213 -17.68 12.96 -8.02
CA LEU A 213 -16.64 12.18 -7.36
C LEU A 213 -16.07 12.94 -6.15
N LEU A 214 -15.83 14.27 -6.29
CA LEU A 214 -15.40 15.15 -5.20
C LEU A 214 -16.44 15.29 -4.07
N GLN A 215 -17.73 15.15 -4.36
CA GLN A 215 -18.77 15.11 -3.32
C GLN A 215 -18.73 13.82 -2.50
N LEU A 216 -18.36 12.69 -3.13
CA LEU A 216 -18.22 11.39 -2.47
C LEU A 216 -16.90 11.26 -1.70
N ILE A 217 -15.82 11.82 -2.25
CA ILE A 217 -14.47 11.84 -1.66
C ILE A 217 -14.03 13.30 -1.53
N PRO A 218 -14.51 14.01 -0.49
CA PRO A 218 -14.35 15.46 -0.41
C PRO A 218 -12.91 15.92 -0.14
N GLY A 219 -12.05 15.03 0.34
CA GLY A 219 -10.65 15.35 0.61
C GLY A 219 -9.92 14.27 1.40
N PRO A 220 -8.65 14.49 1.68
CA PRO A 220 -7.84 13.60 2.51
C PRO A 220 -8.42 13.38 3.91
N ASP A 221 -8.07 12.23 4.50
CA ASP A 221 -8.40 11.86 5.87
C ASP A 221 -7.12 11.39 6.57
N PHE A 222 -6.45 12.32 7.23
CA PHE A 222 -5.14 12.07 7.85
C PHE A 222 -5.27 11.27 9.14
N PRO A 223 -4.33 10.37 9.44
CA PRO A 223 -4.38 9.55 10.66
C PRO A 223 -4.32 10.38 11.95
N THR A 224 -3.67 11.54 11.93
CA THR A 224 -3.54 12.46 13.08
C THR A 224 -4.71 13.46 13.20
N GLY A 225 -5.74 13.35 12.35
CA GLY A 225 -6.87 14.29 12.36
C GLY A 225 -6.53 15.63 11.72
N GLY A 226 -6.79 16.71 12.43
CA GLY A 226 -6.59 18.08 11.95
C GLY A 226 -7.77 18.64 11.16
N GLU A 227 -7.63 19.87 10.67
CA GLU A 227 -8.65 20.58 9.90
C GLU A 227 -8.11 21.04 8.55
N ILE A 228 -8.88 20.82 7.48
CA ILE A 228 -8.60 21.35 6.15
C ILE A 228 -9.19 22.75 6.05
N VAL A 229 -8.34 23.73 5.72
CA VAL A 229 -8.71 25.15 5.70
C VAL A 229 -9.32 25.58 4.37
N ALA A 230 -8.82 25.05 3.25
CA ALA A 230 -9.23 25.42 1.90
C ALA A 230 -9.30 24.20 0.98
N THR A 231 -10.28 24.21 0.07
CA THR A 231 -10.57 23.07 -0.82
C THR A 231 -9.97 23.21 -2.22
N GLU A 232 -9.50 24.39 -2.62
CA GLU A 232 -8.95 24.64 -3.96
C GLU A 232 -7.76 23.73 -4.26
N GLY A 233 -6.87 23.53 -3.27
CA GLY A 233 -5.73 22.61 -3.40
C GLY A 233 -6.13 21.15 -3.54
N ILE A 234 -7.29 20.75 -3.00
CA ILE A 234 -7.84 19.39 -3.18
C ILE A 234 -8.33 19.21 -4.61
N VAL A 235 -9.10 20.19 -5.12
CA VAL A 235 -9.58 20.17 -6.50
C VAL A 235 -8.41 20.05 -7.48
N ASP A 236 -7.36 20.86 -7.29
CA ASP A 236 -6.16 20.78 -8.13
C ASP A 236 -5.46 19.41 -8.01
N ALA A 237 -5.31 18.90 -6.80
CA ALA A 237 -4.69 17.57 -6.59
C ALA A 237 -5.47 16.47 -7.29
N TYR A 238 -6.80 16.47 -7.20
CA TYR A 238 -7.64 15.40 -7.73
C TYR A 238 -7.87 15.48 -9.25
N THR A 239 -7.89 16.69 -9.81
CA THR A 239 -8.12 16.89 -11.26
C THR A 239 -6.83 16.97 -12.07
N LYS A 240 -5.73 17.46 -11.47
CA LYS A 240 -4.43 17.66 -12.17
C LYS A 240 -3.34 16.70 -11.67
N GLY A 241 -3.61 15.93 -10.61
CA GLY A 241 -2.62 15.04 -9.99
C GLY A 241 -1.58 15.77 -9.13
N LYS A 242 -1.73 17.09 -8.89
CA LYS A 242 -0.83 17.88 -8.05
C LYS A 242 -1.59 19.07 -7.45
N GLY A 243 -1.44 19.29 -6.13
CA GLY A 243 -2.08 20.38 -5.43
C GLY A 243 -1.45 20.65 -4.06
N SER A 244 -1.77 21.80 -3.46
CA SER A 244 -1.30 22.20 -2.13
C SER A 244 -2.50 22.31 -1.19
N ILE A 245 -2.59 21.40 -0.23
CA ILE A 245 -3.72 21.28 0.70
C ILE A 245 -3.31 21.87 2.04
N SER A 246 -3.98 22.95 2.45
CA SER A 246 -3.70 23.61 3.72
C SER A 246 -4.40 22.86 4.86
N VAL A 247 -3.60 22.38 5.80
CA VAL A 247 -4.05 21.62 6.97
C VAL A 247 -3.57 22.32 8.23
N ARG A 248 -4.43 22.41 9.25
CA ARG A 248 -4.08 22.97 10.55
C ARG A 248 -4.44 21.99 11.68
N GLY A 249 -3.73 22.13 12.81
CA GLY A 249 -4.05 21.43 14.04
C GLY A 249 -5.33 21.92 14.68
N VAL A 250 -5.93 21.10 15.52
CA VAL A 250 -7.11 21.44 16.31
C VAL A 250 -6.69 22.02 17.64
N ALA A 251 -7.19 23.21 17.96
CA ALA A 251 -6.94 23.87 19.23
C ALA A 251 -8.24 24.43 19.82
N GLY A 252 -8.45 24.21 21.12
CA GLY A 252 -9.56 24.73 21.89
C GLY A 252 -9.10 25.76 22.92
N VAL A 253 -10.03 26.53 23.46
CA VAL A 253 -9.79 27.46 24.57
C VAL A 253 -10.38 26.86 25.84
N GLU A 254 -9.58 26.76 26.89
CA GLU A 254 -9.99 26.26 28.20
C GLU A 254 -9.67 27.27 29.30
N GLU A 255 -10.50 27.32 30.32
CA GLU A 255 -10.20 28.03 31.57
C GLU A 255 -9.58 27.04 32.57
N LEU A 256 -8.31 27.24 32.88
CA LEU A 256 -7.63 26.46 33.89
C LEU A 256 -8.08 26.90 35.29
N PRO A 257 -8.51 25.97 36.17
CA PRO A 257 -8.99 26.30 37.49
C PRO A 257 -7.90 26.97 38.34
N GLY A 258 -8.21 28.13 38.84
CA GLY A 258 -7.37 28.85 39.80
C GLY A 258 -7.48 28.23 41.20
N ASN A 259 -6.43 28.37 42.00
CA ASN A 259 -6.46 27.99 43.41
C ASN A 259 -6.95 29.17 44.24
N ARG A 260 -7.28 28.97 45.56
CA ARG A 260 -7.79 30.05 46.48
C ARG A 260 -7.00 31.37 46.44
N LYS A 261 -5.78 31.39 45.90
CA LYS A 261 -4.91 32.59 45.77
C LYS A 261 -4.62 32.98 44.32
N VAL A 262 -4.99 32.19 43.33
CA VAL A 262 -4.70 32.43 41.89
C VAL A 262 -6.03 32.42 41.14
N ARG A 263 -6.34 33.49 40.40
CA ARG A 263 -7.53 33.54 39.50
C ARG A 263 -7.37 32.56 38.36
N SER A 264 -8.49 32.09 37.78
CA SER A 264 -8.52 31.29 36.57
C SER A 264 -7.63 31.89 35.48
N LYS A 265 -6.92 31.05 34.77
CA LYS A 265 -6.08 31.42 33.62
C LYS A 265 -6.71 30.87 32.35
N THR A 266 -6.70 31.65 31.30
CA THR A 266 -7.12 31.16 29.99
C THR A 266 -5.94 30.45 29.30
N ALA A 267 -6.19 29.31 28.74
CA ALA A 267 -5.20 28.55 27.98
C ALA A 267 -5.74 28.13 26.62
N ILE A 268 -4.85 28.04 25.65
CA ILE A 268 -5.09 27.34 24.39
C ILE A 268 -4.58 25.90 24.57
N VAL A 269 -5.44 24.94 24.24
CA VAL A 269 -5.11 23.51 24.31
C VAL A 269 -5.11 22.93 22.91
N VAL A 270 -3.96 22.47 22.46
CA VAL A 270 -3.81 21.79 21.16
C VAL A 270 -4.01 20.30 21.35
N THR A 271 -5.00 19.73 20.65
CA THR A 271 -5.38 18.31 20.76
C THR A 271 -5.02 17.50 19.52
N GLU A 272 -4.84 18.15 18.36
CA GLU A 272 -4.45 17.46 17.13
C GLU A 272 -3.42 18.31 16.37
N PHE A 273 -2.43 17.64 15.77
CA PHE A 273 -1.43 18.26 14.92
C PHE A 273 -1.62 17.89 13.44
N PRO A 274 -1.21 18.76 12.51
CA PRO A 274 -1.18 18.40 11.09
C PRO A 274 -0.32 17.14 10.87
N PHE A 275 -0.70 16.36 9.86
CA PHE A 275 0.00 15.12 9.50
C PHE A 275 1.49 15.37 9.23
N GLN A 276 2.36 14.52 9.74
CA GLN A 276 3.83 14.59 9.65
C GLN A 276 4.49 15.74 10.45
N VAL A 277 3.75 16.48 11.26
CA VAL A 277 4.34 17.47 12.17
C VAL A 277 4.79 16.78 13.44
N ASN A 278 6.05 17.02 13.83
CA ASN A 278 6.62 16.54 15.08
C ASN A 278 6.18 17.46 16.24
N LYS A 279 5.49 16.90 17.24
CA LYS A 279 4.95 17.64 18.39
C LYS A 279 6.07 18.26 19.24
N ALA A 280 7.11 17.50 19.58
CA ALA A 280 8.22 17.98 20.41
C ALA A 280 8.99 19.13 19.73
N ALA A 281 9.33 18.97 18.45
CA ALA A 281 10.00 20.02 17.67
C ALA A 281 9.13 21.28 17.54
N TRP A 282 7.80 21.12 17.43
CA TRP A 282 6.89 22.25 17.43
C TRP A 282 6.86 22.98 18.78
N ILE A 283 6.86 22.27 19.90
CA ILE A 283 6.92 22.85 21.24
C ILE A 283 8.21 23.65 21.41
N GLU A 284 9.37 23.09 21.02
CA GLU A 284 10.65 23.79 21.03
C GLU A 284 10.61 25.06 20.19
N LYS A 285 10.04 24.97 18.98
CA LYS A 285 9.91 26.12 18.06
C LYS A 285 9.04 27.24 18.64
N VAL A 286 7.92 26.91 19.29
CA VAL A 286 7.10 27.90 20.00
C VAL A 286 7.89 28.56 21.12
N ALA A 287 8.61 27.78 21.95
CA ALA A 287 9.46 28.33 23.02
C ALA A 287 10.56 29.26 22.48
N GLU A 288 11.22 28.91 21.36
CA GLU A 288 12.19 29.78 20.70
C GLU A 288 11.57 31.12 20.26
N LEU A 289 10.38 31.09 19.65
CA LEU A 289 9.68 32.29 19.19
C LEU A 289 9.26 33.19 20.34
N VAL A 290 8.82 32.61 21.46
CA VAL A 290 8.49 33.36 22.70
C VAL A 290 9.73 34.01 23.29
N ASN A 291 10.84 33.26 23.42
CA ASN A 291 12.09 33.78 23.95
C ASN A 291 12.71 34.87 23.07
N ALA A 292 12.53 34.79 21.75
CA ALA A 292 12.95 35.80 20.80
C ALA A 292 12.04 37.03 20.73
N GLY A 293 10.95 37.07 21.52
CA GLY A 293 9.96 38.19 21.50
C GLY A 293 9.16 38.30 20.18
N ARG A 294 9.12 37.20 19.40
CA ARG A 294 8.38 37.16 18.12
C ARG A 294 6.94 36.66 18.29
N LEU A 295 6.68 35.94 19.37
CA LEU A 295 5.37 35.41 19.72
C LEU A 295 5.00 35.84 21.15
N ASP A 296 4.37 37.01 21.27
CA ASP A 296 3.91 37.54 22.54
C ASP A 296 2.58 36.91 22.96
N GLY A 297 2.27 37.00 24.27
CA GLY A 297 1.00 36.58 24.84
C GLY A 297 1.03 35.21 25.50
N ILE A 298 2.09 34.44 25.36
CA ILE A 298 2.28 33.14 26.03
C ILE A 298 2.97 33.35 27.36
N ALA A 299 2.39 32.80 28.44
CA ALA A 299 2.95 32.83 29.78
C ALA A 299 3.70 31.54 30.12
N ASP A 300 3.16 30.39 29.71
CA ASP A 300 3.74 29.07 29.95
C ASP A 300 3.31 28.08 28.86
N LEU A 301 4.11 27.05 28.61
CA LEU A 301 3.90 26.02 27.61
C LEU A 301 4.24 24.66 28.21
N ARG A 302 3.24 23.75 28.26
CA ARG A 302 3.40 22.42 28.84
C ARG A 302 2.85 21.35 27.92
N ASP A 303 3.52 20.21 27.89
CA ASP A 303 3.02 18.98 27.29
C ASP A 303 2.38 18.11 28.39
N GLU A 304 1.07 17.93 28.30
CA GLU A 304 0.26 17.10 29.19
C GLU A 304 -0.30 15.88 28.44
N SER A 305 0.29 15.54 27.29
CA SER A 305 -0.14 14.38 26.48
C SER A 305 0.06 13.07 27.24
N ASP A 306 -0.92 12.19 27.14
CA ASP A 306 -0.92 10.88 27.78
C ASP A 306 -1.45 9.78 26.84
N ARG A 307 -1.92 8.65 27.41
CA ARG A 307 -2.48 7.54 26.65
C ARG A 307 -3.84 7.84 26.03
N GLU A 308 -4.55 8.85 26.52
CA GLU A 308 -5.86 9.26 26.02
C GLU A 308 -5.74 10.18 24.79
N GLY A 309 -4.58 10.83 24.62
CA GLY A 309 -4.34 11.65 23.43
C GLY A 309 -3.31 12.77 23.62
N ILE A 310 -3.22 13.60 22.60
CA ILE A 310 -2.35 14.78 22.58
C ILE A 310 -3.04 15.90 23.37
N ARG A 311 -2.29 16.52 24.27
CA ARG A 311 -2.72 17.67 25.05
C ARG A 311 -1.55 18.61 25.31
N VAL A 312 -1.37 19.61 24.45
CA VAL A 312 -0.36 20.67 24.67
C VAL A 312 -1.05 21.92 25.14
N VAL A 313 -0.73 22.34 26.37
CA VAL A 313 -1.36 23.47 27.06
C VAL A 313 -0.50 24.70 26.96
N ILE A 314 -1.04 25.79 26.43
CA ILE A 314 -0.42 27.10 26.23
C ILE A 314 -1.15 28.09 27.14
N GLU A 315 -0.59 28.43 28.29
CA GLU A 315 -1.15 29.44 29.18
C GLU A 315 -0.94 30.85 28.62
N LEU A 316 -1.97 31.66 28.65
CA LEU A 316 -1.93 33.01 28.10
C LEU A 316 -1.67 34.08 29.17
N LYS A 317 -0.98 35.13 28.78
CA LYS A 317 -0.90 36.38 29.54
C LYS A 317 -2.26 37.10 29.49
N ARG A 318 -2.66 37.77 30.57
CA ARG A 318 -4.00 38.37 30.76
C ARG A 318 -4.42 39.41 29.70
N GLU A 319 -3.45 40.03 29.07
CA GLU A 319 -3.66 41.13 28.11
C GLU A 319 -3.94 40.62 26.69
N PHE A 320 -3.86 39.31 26.45
CA PHE A 320 -3.98 38.72 25.12
C PHE A 320 -5.24 37.88 25.00
N THR A 321 -5.92 38.01 23.85
CA THR A 321 -7.06 37.18 23.51
C THR A 321 -6.58 35.85 22.89
N PRO A 322 -7.23 34.72 23.21
CA PRO A 322 -6.85 33.42 22.67
C PRO A 322 -6.83 33.40 21.14
N GLU A 323 -7.78 34.03 20.50
CA GLU A 323 -7.94 34.08 19.03
C GLU A 323 -6.74 34.78 18.37
N ALA A 324 -6.24 35.88 18.96
CA ALA A 324 -5.09 36.58 18.42
C ALA A 324 -3.79 35.80 18.54
N VAL A 325 -3.60 35.10 19.67
CA VAL A 325 -2.43 34.23 19.86
C VAL A 325 -2.51 33.00 18.96
N LEU A 326 -3.68 32.37 18.85
CA LEU A 326 -3.89 31.21 17.98
C LEU A 326 -3.67 31.57 16.50
N ALA A 327 -4.14 32.73 16.04
CA ALA A 327 -3.89 33.20 14.69
C ALA A 327 -2.39 33.36 14.39
N ARG A 328 -1.61 33.86 15.36
CA ARG A 328 -0.13 33.97 15.23
C ARG A 328 0.54 32.61 15.22
N LEU A 329 0.08 31.65 16.06
CA LEU A 329 0.56 30.27 16.06
C LEU A 329 0.37 29.62 14.69
N TYR A 330 -0.79 29.76 14.07
CA TYR A 330 -1.06 29.28 12.72
C TYR A 330 -0.19 29.94 11.64
N GLN A 331 0.15 31.21 11.79
CA GLN A 331 0.97 31.94 10.81
C GLN A 331 2.48 31.71 10.94
N GLN A 332 2.97 31.46 12.15
CA GLN A 332 4.41 31.46 12.43
C GLN A 332 4.96 30.07 12.75
N THR A 333 4.10 29.07 12.87
CA THR A 333 4.51 27.70 13.22
C THR A 333 3.83 26.67 12.33
N ASP A 334 4.34 25.42 12.37
CA ASP A 334 3.78 24.29 11.64
C ASP A 334 2.44 23.77 12.21
N LEU A 335 1.79 24.52 13.14
CA LEU A 335 0.42 24.22 13.56
C LEU A 335 -0.56 24.40 12.40
N GLN A 336 -0.21 25.20 11.40
CA GLN A 336 -0.83 25.21 10.08
C GLN A 336 0.26 25.02 9.02
N THR A 337 0.12 24.00 8.18
CA THR A 337 1.09 23.66 7.13
C THR A 337 0.40 23.30 5.83
N ASN A 338 1.14 23.26 4.74
CA ASN A 338 0.65 22.86 3.44
C ASN A 338 1.15 21.46 3.07
N PHE A 339 0.22 20.54 2.88
CA PHE A 339 0.51 19.22 2.33
C PHE A 339 0.59 19.30 0.80
N GLY A 340 1.78 19.19 0.25
CA GLY A 340 2.01 19.18 -1.20
C GLY A 340 1.65 17.84 -1.80
N ALA A 341 0.42 17.67 -2.27
CA ALA A 341 -0.04 16.44 -2.88
C ALA A 341 0.57 16.27 -4.29
N ILE A 342 1.11 15.07 -4.57
CA ILE A 342 1.63 14.65 -5.88
C ILE A 342 1.21 13.20 -6.08
N LEU A 343 0.23 12.98 -6.96
CA LEU A 343 -0.36 11.67 -7.23
C LEU A 343 0.43 10.94 -8.33
N LEU A 344 1.64 10.50 -7.98
CA LEU A 344 2.54 9.78 -8.87
C LEU A 344 2.65 8.32 -8.44
N ALA A 345 2.38 7.38 -9.34
CA ALA A 345 2.47 5.94 -9.10
C ALA A 345 3.02 5.19 -10.31
N ILE A 346 3.40 3.93 -10.11
CA ILE A 346 3.79 3.03 -11.19
C ILE A 346 2.53 2.40 -11.80
N VAL A 347 2.36 2.58 -13.10
CA VAL A 347 1.30 1.97 -13.91
C VAL A 347 1.97 1.19 -15.03
N ASN A 348 1.76 -0.12 -15.09
CA ASN A 348 2.36 -0.99 -16.10
C ASN A 348 3.89 -0.82 -16.25
N GLY A 349 4.59 -0.70 -15.10
CA GLY A 349 6.04 -0.55 -15.05
C GLY A 349 6.57 0.86 -15.35
N GLN A 350 5.69 1.85 -15.56
CA GLN A 350 6.07 3.24 -15.86
C GLN A 350 5.54 4.22 -14.81
N PRO A 351 6.33 5.22 -14.37
CA PRO A 351 5.85 6.26 -13.47
C PRO A 351 4.89 7.20 -14.22
N ARG A 352 3.70 7.38 -13.65
CA ARG A 352 2.66 8.26 -14.22
C ARG A 352 2.05 9.13 -13.13
N GLN A 353 1.91 10.42 -13.41
CA GLN A 353 1.09 11.33 -12.60
C GLN A 353 -0.37 11.12 -12.98
N LEU A 354 -1.21 10.85 -12.00
CA LEU A 354 -2.59 10.43 -12.18
C LEU A 354 -3.54 11.40 -11.48
N THR A 355 -4.76 11.53 -11.97
CA THR A 355 -5.88 12.14 -11.25
C THR A 355 -6.46 11.14 -10.25
N LEU A 356 -7.28 11.60 -9.29
CA LEU A 356 -7.96 10.67 -8.37
C LEU A 356 -8.82 9.66 -9.13
N ARG A 357 -9.57 10.10 -10.15
CA ARG A 357 -10.34 9.21 -11.02
C ARG A 357 -9.48 8.14 -11.65
N GLN A 358 -8.34 8.52 -12.22
CA GLN A 358 -7.44 7.57 -12.86
C GLN A 358 -6.87 6.56 -11.86
N LEU A 359 -6.51 6.99 -10.65
CA LEU A 359 -6.07 6.07 -9.58
C LEU A 359 -7.13 5.02 -9.25
N LEU A 360 -8.39 5.45 -9.11
CA LEU A 360 -9.51 4.55 -8.81
C LEU A 360 -9.84 3.64 -10.00
N GLN A 361 -9.75 4.14 -11.23
CA GLN A 361 -10.00 3.35 -12.44
C GLN A 361 -8.94 2.26 -12.64
N GLU A 362 -7.64 2.60 -12.56
CA GLU A 362 -6.54 1.62 -12.64
C GLU A 362 -6.67 0.52 -11.58
N PHE A 363 -7.13 0.88 -10.37
CA PHE A 363 -7.44 -0.10 -9.33
C PHE A 363 -8.64 -0.98 -9.71
N LEU A 364 -9.73 -0.41 -10.22
CA LEU A 364 -10.92 -1.17 -10.65
C LEU A 364 -10.58 -2.16 -11.77
N ASP A 365 -9.81 -1.72 -12.76
CA ASP A 365 -9.36 -2.55 -13.88
C ASP A 365 -8.48 -3.72 -13.39
N PHE A 366 -7.55 -3.45 -12.48
CA PHE A 366 -6.77 -4.50 -11.82
C PHE A 366 -7.66 -5.46 -11.02
N ARG A 367 -8.65 -4.95 -10.29
CA ARG A 367 -9.55 -5.78 -9.49
C ARG A 367 -10.43 -6.66 -10.35
N GLU A 368 -10.93 -6.15 -11.47
CA GLU A 368 -11.69 -6.93 -12.45
C GLU A 368 -10.86 -8.10 -13.01
N VAL A 369 -9.59 -7.86 -13.36
CA VAL A 369 -8.67 -8.89 -13.83
C VAL A 369 -8.40 -9.95 -12.76
N THR A 370 -8.08 -9.55 -11.52
CA THR A 370 -7.79 -10.50 -10.44
C THR A 370 -9.01 -11.34 -10.06
N LEU A 371 -10.19 -10.75 -10.07
CA LEU A 371 -11.45 -11.43 -9.79
C LEU A 371 -11.79 -12.45 -10.88
N THR A 372 -11.62 -12.06 -12.14
CA THR A 372 -11.81 -12.95 -13.29
C THR A 372 -10.85 -14.14 -13.25
N ARG A 373 -9.57 -13.90 -12.96
CA ARG A 373 -8.57 -14.96 -12.79
C ARG A 373 -8.95 -15.93 -11.67
N ARG A 374 -9.36 -15.40 -10.52
CA ARG A 374 -9.82 -16.21 -9.38
C ARG A 374 -11.01 -17.10 -9.75
N TYR A 375 -12.05 -16.52 -10.35
CA TYR A 375 -13.24 -17.28 -10.71
C TYR A 375 -12.98 -18.33 -11.78
N ASN A 376 -12.09 -18.06 -12.75
CA ASN A 376 -11.66 -19.07 -13.71
C ASN A 376 -10.92 -20.23 -13.05
N TYR A 377 -10.06 -19.95 -12.07
CA TYR A 377 -9.36 -21.01 -11.33
C TYR A 377 -10.33 -21.83 -10.47
N GLU A 378 -11.24 -21.17 -9.75
CA GLU A 378 -12.27 -21.83 -8.94
C GLU A 378 -13.19 -22.68 -9.82
N LEU A 379 -13.58 -22.17 -11.01
CA LEU A 379 -14.38 -22.91 -11.98
C LEU A 379 -13.67 -24.19 -12.45
N GLN A 380 -12.43 -24.07 -12.90
CA GLN A 380 -11.65 -25.23 -13.32
C GLN A 380 -11.44 -26.24 -12.19
N ALA A 381 -11.23 -25.78 -10.96
CA ALA A 381 -11.11 -26.65 -9.79
C ALA A 381 -12.44 -27.37 -9.49
N ALA A 382 -13.56 -26.67 -9.53
CA ALA A 382 -14.90 -27.22 -9.33
C ALA A 382 -15.27 -28.21 -10.45
N GLU A 383 -14.97 -27.90 -11.71
CA GLU A 383 -15.21 -28.79 -12.85
C GLU A 383 -14.39 -30.08 -12.74
N ARG A 384 -13.08 -29.99 -12.40
CA ARG A 384 -12.24 -31.17 -12.17
C ARG A 384 -12.78 -32.03 -11.02
N ARG A 385 -13.21 -31.41 -9.92
CA ARG A 385 -13.76 -32.13 -8.78
C ARG A 385 -15.12 -32.78 -9.11
N CYS A 386 -16.00 -32.03 -9.79
CA CYS A 386 -17.30 -32.52 -10.27
C CYS A 386 -17.15 -33.74 -11.19
N HIS A 387 -16.19 -33.68 -12.12
CA HIS A 387 -15.86 -34.80 -13.01
C HIS A 387 -15.46 -36.07 -12.24
N ILE A 388 -14.61 -35.92 -11.21
CA ILE A 388 -14.22 -37.06 -10.35
C ILE A 388 -15.43 -37.61 -9.57
N VAL A 389 -16.23 -36.74 -8.95
CA VAL A 389 -17.42 -37.13 -8.16
C VAL A 389 -18.42 -37.87 -9.05
N GLN A 390 -18.64 -37.39 -10.28
CA GLN A 390 -19.50 -38.03 -11.27
C GLN A 390 -19.04 -39.49 -11.59
N GLY A 391 -17.73 -39.71 -11.78
CA GLY A 391 -17.16 -41.05 -11.98
C GLY A 391 -17.36 -41.95 -10.75
N LEU A 392 -17.16 -41.42 -9.54
CA LEU A 392 -17.40 -42.18 -8.30
C LEU A 392 -18.89 -42.55 -8.13
N MET A 393 -19.81 -41.65 -8.46
CA MET A 393 -21.25 -41.96 -8.43
C MET A 393 -21.66 -43.02 -9.44
N LEU A 394 -21.06 -42.97 -10.67
CA LEU A 394 -21.29 -43.97 -11.70
C LEU A 394 -20.78 -45.38 -11.25
N ALA A 395 -19.62 -45.43 -10.61
CA ALA A 395 -19.07 -46.67 -10.05
C ALA A 395 -19.95 -47.21 -8.90
N LEU A 396 -20.47 -46.36 -8.02
CA LEU A 396 -21.39 -46.77 -6.93
C LEU A 396 -22.78 -47.21 -7.44
N THR A 397 -23.22 -46.67 -8.58
CA THR A 397 -24.43 -47.13 -9.24
C THR A 397 -24.29 -48.50 -9.87
N ASN A 398 -23.09 -48.82 -10.37
CA ASN A 398 -22.72 -50.09 -10.99
C ASN A 398 -21.72 -50.87 -10.09
N LEU A 399 -21.99 -50.91 -8.79
CA LEU A 399 -21.03 -51.38 -7.78
C LEU A 399 -20.58 -52.84 -8.02
N ASP A 400 -21.49 -53.76 -8.33
CA ASP A 400 -21.19 -55.16 -8.57
C ASP A 400 -20.24 -55.32 -9.76
N ALA A 401 -20.51 -54.62 -10.87
CA ALA A 401 -19.62 -54.64 -12.04
C ALA A 401 -18.24 -54.02 -11.73
N ALA A 402 -18.18 -52.96 -10.96
CA ALA A 402 -16.93 -52.33 -10.57
C ALA A 402 -16.08 -53.26 -9.65
N ILE A 403 -16.73 -53.93 -8.69
CA ILE A 403 -16.07 -54.90 -7.80
C ILE A 403 -15.58 -56.11 -8.58
N ASP A 404 -16.37 -56.65 -9.49
CA ASP A 404 -15.98 -57.78 -10.32
C ASP A 404 -14.77 -57.45 -11.20
N ILE A 405 -14.73 -56.27 -11.79
CA ILE A 405 -13.55 -55.80 -12.55
C ILE A 405 -12.31 -55.73 -11.65
N LEU A 406 -12.44 -55.14 -10.47
CA LEU A 406 -11.32 -55.00 -9.52
C LEU A 406 -10.80 -56.33 -9.01
N ARG A 407 -11.69 -57.31 -8.76
CA ARG A 407 -11.35 -58.65 -8.26
C ARG A 407 -10.67 -59.51 -9.33
N ASN A 408 -11.11 -59.40 -10.59
CA ASN A 408 -10.67 -60.28 -11.66
C ASN A 408 -9.48 -59.71 -12.47
N SER A 409 -9.08 -58.46 -12.21
CA SER A 409 -7.93 -57.84 -12.88
C SER A 409 -6.61 -58.28 -12.23
N PRO A 410 -5.58 -58.66 -13.01
CA PRO A 410 -4.29 -59.11 -12.49
C PRO A 410 -3.49 -57.99 -11.84
N ASP A 411 -3.68 -56.75 -12.24
CA ASP A 411 -2.98 -55.56 -11.71
C ASP A 411 -3.85 -54.32 -11.84
N GLY A 412 -3.40 -53.23 -11.18
CA GLY A 412 -4.14 -51.96 -11.16
C GLY A 412 -4.23 -51.27 -12.53
N THR A 413 -3.25 -51.50 -13.41
CA THR A 413 -3.25 -50.91 -14.76
C THR A 413 -4.31 -51.55 -15.64
N THR A 414 -4.41 -52.90 -15.59
CA THR A 414 -5.45 -53.65 -16.30
C THR A 414 -6.86 -53.31 -15.74
N ALA A 415 -6.98 -53.21 -14.39
CA ALA A 415 -8.23 -52.78 -13.75
C ALA A 415 -8.68 -51.42 -14.24
N LYS A 416 -7.74 -50.45 -14.32
CA LYS A 416 -7.98 -49.11 -14.82
C LYS A 416 -8.51 -49.13 -16.26
N GLN A 417 -7.83 -49.82 -17.16
CA GLN A 417 -8.23 -49.94 -18.58
C GLN A 417 -9.60 -50.60 -18.73
N THR A 418 -9.88 -51.66 -17.95
CA THR A 418 -11.15 -52.35 -17.98
C THR A 418 -12.30 -51.47 -17.44
N LEU A 419 -12.05 -50.71 -16.36
CA LEU A 419 -13.02 -49.74 -15.83
C LEU A 419 -13.33 -48.64 -16.86
N GLN A 420 -12.31 -48.13 -17.54
CA GLN A 420 -12.48 -47.13 -18.60
C GLN A 420 -13.34 -47.68 -19.76
N GLY A 421 -13.04 -48.88 -20.24
CA GLY A 421 -13.77 -49.49 -21.35
C GLY A 421 -15.20 -49.89 -21.00
N SER A 422 -15.41 -50.48 -19.80
CA SER A 422 -16.71 -51.05 -19.41
C SER A 422 -17.71 -49.98 -18.93
N LEU A 423 -17.24 -48.93 -18.24
CA LEU A 423 -18.08 -47.90 -17.65
C LEU A 423 -17.94 -46.53 -18.35
N ASN A 424 -17.19 -46.47 -19.46
CA ASN A 424 -16.91 -45.25 -20.22
C ASN A 424 -16.37 -44.13 -19.34
N LEU A 425 -15.39 -44.44 -18.50
CA LEU A 425 -14.77 -43.54 -17.55
C LEU A 425 -13.51 -42.89 -18.13
N SER A 426 -13.21 -41.67 -17.71
CA SER A 426 -11.91 -41.07 -17.97
C SER A 426 -10.82 -41.69 -17.10
N GLU A 427 -9.57 -41.43 -17.47
CA GLU A 427 -8.41 -41.92 -16.72
C GLU A 427 -8.42 -41.45 -15.26
N SER A 428 -8.68 -40.13 -15.04
CA SER A 428 -8.76 -39.55 -13.71
C SER A 428 -9.92 -40.08 -12.86
N GLN A 429 -11.04 -40.44 -13.48
CA GLN A 429 -12.16 -41.08 -12.80
C GLN A 429 -11.80 -42.54 -12.40
N ALA A 430 -11.18 -43.29 -13.28
CA ALA A 430 -10.74 -44.66 -12.98
C ALA A 430 -9.70 -44.68 -11.87
N ASP A 431 -8.73 -43.78 -11.86
CA ASP A 431 -7.74 -43.61 -10.78
C ASP A 431 -8.41 -43.31 -9.43
N ALA A 432 -9.41 -42.39 -9.44
CA ALA A 432 -10.16 -42.06 -8.23
C ALA A 432 -10.97 -43.24 -7.68
N ILE A 433 -11.51 -44.10 -8.56
CA ILE A 433 -12.21 -45.33 -8.16
C ILE A 433 -11.23 -46.31 -7.55
N LEU A 434 -10.07 -46.53 -8.17
CA LEU A 434 -9.03 -47.43 -7.65
C LEU A 434 -8.49 -46.96 -6.29
N ALA A 435 -8.40 -45.68 -6.08
CA ALA A 435 -7.97 -45.08 -4.80
C ALA A 435 -9.06 -45.02 -3.73
N MET A 436 -10.30 -45.42 -4.08
CA MET A 436 -11.47 -45.26 -3.16
C MET A 436 -11.38 -46.30 -2.02
N PRO A 437 -11.39 -45.85 -0.75
CA PRO A 437 -11.41 -46.74 0.39
C PRO A 437 -12.73 -47.56 0.46
N MET A 438 -12.68 -48.81 0.82
CA MET A 438 -13.85 -49.71 0.97
C MET A 438 -14.95 -49.13 1.88
N ARG A 439 -14.59 -48.32 2.89
CA ARG A 439 -15.53 -47.65 3.78
C ARG A 439 -16.48 -46.67 3.06
N ARG A 440 -16.12 -46.17 1.87
CA ARG A 440 -16.92 -45.27 1.06
C ARG A 440 -17.99 -45.92 0.21
N LEU A 441 -18.12 -47.28 0.31
CA LEU A 441 -19.16 -48.03 -0.39
C LEU A 441 -20.52 -48.06 0.34
N THR A 442 -20.66 -47.30 1.45
CA THR A 442 -21.88 -47.29 2.26
C THR A 442 -22.95 -46.37 1.65
N GLY A 443 -24.25 -46.63 1.98
CA GLY A 443 -25.34 -45.80 1.53
C GLY A 443 -25.27 -44.32 1.97
N LEU A 444 -24.71 -44.06 3.15
CA LEU A 444 -24.48 -42.70 3.64
C LEU A 444 -23.48 -41.94 2.78
N GLU A 445 -22.37 -42.57 2.38
CA GLU A 445 -21.37 -41.96 1.49
C GLU A 445 -21.94 -41.67 0.09
N ARG A 446 -22.84 -42.50 -0.40
CA ARG A 446 -23.56 -42.24 -1.65
C ARG A 446 -24.38 -40.96 -1.58
N GLN A 447 -25.07 -40.71 -0.45
CA GLN A 447 -25.81 -39.46 -0.23
C GLN A 447 -24.87 -38.28 -0.15
N ASN A 448 -23.75 -38.41 0.56
CA ASN A 448 -22.74 -37.35 0.65
C ASN A 448 -22.17 -36.96 -0.72
N LEU A 449 -21.84 -37.94 -1.57
CA LEU A 449 -21.37 -37.69 -2.94
C LEU A 449 -22.46 -37.06 -3.83
N GLN A 450 -23.71 -37.44 -3.65
CA GLN A 450 -24.83 -36.80 -4.35
C GLN A 450 -24.97 -35.33 -3.95
N SER A 451 -24.95 -35.04 -2.65
CA SER A 451 -25.00 -33.65 -2.15
C SER A 451 -23.77 -32.83 -2.64
N GLU A 452 -22.55 -33.42 -2.58
CA GLU A 452 -21.34 -32.76 -3.09
C GLU A 452 -21.46 -32.45 -4.60
N PHE A 453 -22.03 -33.38 -5.39
CA PHE A 453 -22.25 -33.18 -6.82
C PHE A 453 -23.21 -32.02 -7.09
N GLU A 454 -24.33 -31.96 -6.37
CA GLU A 454 -25.34 -30.91 -6.50
C GLU A 454 -24.77 -29.54 -6.12
N GLU A 455 -24.01 -29.47 -5.02
CA GLU A 455 -23.31 -28.25 -4.58
C GLU A 455 -22.27 -27.78 -5.63
N LEU A 456 -21.47 -28.72 -6.17
CA LEU A 456 -20.48 -28.40 -7.22
C LEU A 456 -21.15 -27.92 -8.50
N MET A 457 -22.24 -28.55 -8.93
CA MET A 457 -23.00 -28.12 -10.11
C MET A 457 -23.60 -26.73 -9.93
N ALA A 458 -24.16 -26.44 -8.75
CA ALA A 458 -24.68 -25.10 -8.45
C ALA A 458 -23.56 -24.04 -8.45
N ASN A 459 -22.40 -24.38 -7.87
CA ASN A 459 -21.22 -23.49 -7.85
C ASN A 459 -20.67 -23.26 -9.28
N ILE A 460 -20.57 -24.29 -10.10
CA ILE A 460 -20.13 -24.18 -11.50
C ILE A 460 -21.06 -23.26 -12.28
N GLN A 461 -22.38 -23.42 -12.14
CA GLN A 461 -23.36 -22.57 -12.81
C GLN A 461 -23.23 -21.09 -12.36
N GLU A 462 -23.04 -20.85 -11.06
CA GLU A 462 -22.85 -19.49 -10.54
C GLU A 462 -21.54 -18.87 -11.08
N LEU A 463 -20.42 -19.60 -11.06
CA LEU A 463 -19.13 -19.13 -11.59
C LEU A 463 -19.21 -18.86 -13.10
N GLN A 464 -19.86 -19.74 -13.87
CA GLN A 464 -20.08 -19.54 -15.30
C GLN A 464 -20.95 -18.29 -15.56
N ARG A 465 -21.99 -18.06 -14.76
CA ARG A 465 -22.81 -16.86 -14.82
C ARG A 465 -22.00 -15.60 -14.57
N LEU A 466 -21.16 -15.59 -13.52
CA LEU A 466 -20.31 -14.47 -13.16
C LEU A 466 -19.26 -14.15 -14.23
N LEU A 467 -18.74 -15.18 -14.92
CA LEU A 467 -17.73 -15.03 -15.97
C LEU A 467 -18.33 -14.68 -17.34
N SER A 468 -19.58 -15.06 -17.61
CA SER A 468 -20.24 -14.81 -18.90
C SER A 468 -20.73 -13.38 -19.10
N ASP A 469 -21.04 -12.66 -18.01
CA ASP A 469 -21.53 -11.28 -18.07
C ASP A 469 -20.73 -10.36 -17.13
N ARG A 470 -20.03 -9.39 -17.72
CA ARG A 470 -19.29 -8.35 -16.99
C ARG A 470 -20.17 -7.62 -15.97
N ARG A 471 -21.46 -7.45 -16.24
CA ARG A 471 -22.38 -6.81 -15.30
C ARG A 471 -22.56 -7.63 -14.02
N GLU A 472 -22.64 -8.96 -14.14
CA GLU A 472 -22.73 -9.86 -12.98
C GLU A 472 -21.43 -9.85 -12.19
N LEU A 473 -20.27 -9.85 -12.86
CA LEU A 473 -18.95 -9.70 -12.24
C LEU A 473 -18.87 -8.40 -11.44
N LEU A 474 -19.26 -7.27 -12.01
CA LEU A 474 -19.27 -5.97 -11.34
C LEU A 474 -20.28 -5.91 -10.17
N LYS A 475 -21.40 -6.63 -10.24
CA LYS A 475 -22.32 -6.77 -9.08
C LYS A 475 -21.65 -7.53 -7.93
N ALA A 476 -20.94 -8.62 -8.25
CA ALA A 476 -20.17 -9.37 -7.24
C ALA A 476 -19.09 -8.49 -6.60
N LEU A 477 -18.35 -7.72 -7.42
CA LEU A 477 -17.33 -6.77 -6.94
C LEU A 477 -17.95 -5.70 -6.01
N LYS A 478 -19.08 -5.12 -6.36
CA LYS A 478 -19.80 -4.19 -5.48
C LYS A 478 -20.23 -4.82 -4.15
N LYS A 479 -20.62 -6.11 -4.17
CA LYS A 479 -20.98 -6.85 -2.95
C LYS A 479 -19.74 -7.04 -2.05
N GLU A 480 -18.59 -7.38 -2.62
CA GLU A 480 -17.32 -7.46 -1.89
C GLU A 480 -16.96 -6.11 -1.25
N PHE A 481 -16.99 -5.00 -2.01
CA PHE A 481 -16.72 -3.66 -1.50
C PHE A 481 -17.65 -3.26 -0.36
N ARG A 482 -18.96 -3.51 -0.48
CA ARG A 482 -19.93 -3.24 0.60
C ARG A 482 -19.67 -4.08 1.84
N SER A 483 -19.20 -5.32 1.68
CA SER A 483 -18.83 -6.19 2.80
C SER A 483 -17.62 -5.65 3.54
N LEU A 484 -16.55 -5.30 2.82
CA LEU A 484 -15.34 -4.72 3.40
C LEU A 484 -15.60 -3.35 4.03
N LYS A 485 -16.44 -2.51 3.40
CA LYS A 485 -16.87 -1.24 3.99
C LYS A 485 -17.55 -1.45 5.33
N ARG A 486 -18.53 -2.35 5.43
CA ARG A 486 -19.25 -2.63 6.69
C ARG A 486 -18.33 -3.11 7.81
N LYS A 487 -17.23 -3.77 7.45
CA LYS A 487 -16.31 -4.39 8.41
C LYS A 487 -15.21 -3.43 8.88
N TYR A 488 -14.73 -2.56 8.00
CA TYR A 488 -13.52 -1.76 8.23
C TYR A 488 -13.71 -0.24 8.12
N ALA A 489 -14.87 0.26 7.68
CA ALA A 489 -15.08 1.69 7.63
C ALA A 489 -15.25 2.26 9.04
N ASP A 490 -14.64 3.42 9.24
CA ASP A 490 -14.70 4.22 10.44
C ASP A 490 -15.04 5.68 10.08
N GLU A 491 -15.27 6.49 11.10
CA GLU A 491 -15.55 7.91 10.91
C GLU A 491 -14.30 8.67 10.43
N ARG A 492 -14.55 9.74 9.69
CA ARG A 492 -13.53 10.68 9.25
C ARG A 492 -12.84 11.33 10.46
N ARG A 493 -11.51 11.33 10.46
CA ARG A 493 -10.70 11.99 11.50
C ARG A 493 -10.44 13.45 11.17
N THR A 494 -10.06 13.76 9.91
CA THR A 494 -9.80 15.12 9.45
C THR A 494 -11.08 15.86 9.15
N LYS A 495 -11.28 17.05 9.73
CA LYS A 495 -12.48 17.87 9.57
C LYS A 495 -12.24 18.96 8.53
N PHE A 496 -13.34 19.53 8.01
CA PHE A 496 -13.29 20.74 7.20
C PHE A 496 -13.68 21.94 8.07
N VAL A 497 -12.95 23.04 7.94
CA VAL A 497 -13.35 24.30 8.59
C VAL A 497 -14.71 24.72 8.04
N ASN A 498 -15.61 25.17 8.91
CA ASN A 498 -16.99 25.54 8.58
C ASN A 498 -17.08 26.39 7.30
N GLY A 499 -17.79 25.90 6.29
CA GLY A 499 -17.98 26.53 4.99
C GLY A 499 -17.09 26.01 3.86
N ALA A 500 -16.02 25.24 4.13
CA ALA A 500 -15.13 24.71 3.09
C ALA A 500 -15.74 23.49 2.35
N ALA A 501 -16.44 22.62 3.04
CA ALA A 501 -17.04 21.41 2.44
C ALA A 501 -18.19 21.69 1.45
N GLY A 502 -18.89 22.82 1.60
CA GLY A 502 -20.01 23.22 0.73
C GLY A 502 -19.61 23.95 -0.56
N ARG A 503 -18.36 24.39 -0.69
CA ARG A 503 -17.91 25.20 -1.85
C ARG A 503 -17.25 24.39 -2.96
N ALA A 504 -16.89 23.16 -2.74
CA ALA A 504 -16.28 22.31 -3.79
C ALA A 504 -17.24 21.98 -4.96
N GLY A 505 -18.56 22.14 -4.76
CA GLY A 505 -19.58 21.87 -5.78
C GLY A 505 -20.13 23.09 -6.54
N ASN A 506 -19.82 24.34 -6.15
CA ASN A 506 -20.45 25.55 -6.70
C ASN A 506 -19.47 26.67 -7.09
N ALA A 507 -18.23 26.38 -7.38
CA ALA A 507 -17.32 27.38 -7.92
C ALA A 507 -17.55 27.56 -9.42
N GLU A 508 -18.56 28.37 -9.80
CA GLU A 508 -18.55 29.05 -11.10
C GLU A 508 -17.32 29.96 -11.15
N PRO A 509 -16.59 30.03 -12.27
CA PRO A 509 -15.44 30.90 -12.39
C PRO A 509 -15.90 32.36 -12.44
N GLN A 510 -15.92 33.05 -11.28
CA GLN A 510 -16.01 34.48 -11.29
C GLN A 510 -14.71 35.08 -11.81
N VAL A 511 -14.75 35.43 -13.08
CA VAL A 511 -13.77 36.32 -13.72
C VAL A 511 -13.94 37.72 -13.07
N SER A 512 -13.20 37.99 -12.01
CA SER A 512 -13.03 39.38 -11.55
C SER A 512 -11.83 39.97 -12.23
N SER A 513 -12.10 40.77 -13.28
CA SER A 513 -11.17 41.72 -13.83
C SER A 513 -10.81 42.80 -12.80
N LYS A 514 -9.63 42.68 -12.18
CA LYS A 514 -8.92 43.84 -11.63
C LYS A 514 -7.52 43.87 -12.23
N LYS A 515 -7.37 44.76 -13.20
CA LYS A 515 -6.09 45.33 -13.61
C LYS A 515 -5.40 45.90 -12.37
N ASN A 516 -4.18 45.46 -12.07
CA ASN A 516 -3.06 46.37 -11.93
C ASN A 516 -1.76 45.65 -11.55
N SER A 517 -0.74 46.19 -12.16
CA SER A 517 0.70 46.10 -11.94
C SER A 517 1.43 44.86 -12.44
N ALA A 518 2.08 45.14 -13.55
CA ALA A 518 3.09 44.34 -14.20
C ALA A 518 4.22 43.96 -13.23
N VAL A 519 4.30 42.68 -12.91
CA VAL A 519 5.58 42.07 -12.53
C VAL A 519 5.97 41.17 -13.72
N LYS A 520 7.10 41.51 -14.34
CA LYS A 520 7.70 40.78 -15.43
C LYS A 520 7.88 39.31 -15.01
N PRO A 521 7.58 38.33 -15.87
CA PRO A 521 7.96 36.96 -15.62
C PRO A 521 9.48 36.87 -15.69
N LEU A 522 10.12 36.47 -14.60
CA LEU A 522 11.49 35.93 -14.63
C LEU A 522 11.43 34.67 -15.45
N SER A 523 12.03 34.72 -16.64
CA SER A 523 12.34 33.58 -17.47
C SER A 523 13.09 32.57 -16.60
N ALA A 524 12.62 31.33 -16.59
CA ALA A 524 13.36 30.18 -16.10
C ALA A 524 14.63 30.04 -16.97
N ALA A 525 15.67 30.75 -16.59
CA ALA A 525 17.01 30.47 -17.06
C ALA A 525 17.44 29.16 -16.39
N THR A 526 17.51 28.12 -17.19
CA THR A 526 18.21 26.89 -16.91
C THR A 526 19.65 27.24 -16.50
N VAL A 527 19.89 27.31 -15.20
CA VAL A 527 21.27 27.37 -14.69
C VAL A 527 21.82 25.95 -14.79
N VAL A 528 22.38 25.65 -15.93
CA VAL A 528 23.38 24.59 -16.06
C VAL A 528 24.65 25.18 -15.41
N PRO A 529 25.21 24.59 -14.35
CA PRO A 529 26.49 25.03 -13.86
C PRO A 529 27.52 24.79 -14.97
N ASN A 530 28.09 25.86 -15.49
CA ASN A 530 29.28 25.82 -16.32
C ASN A 530 30.43 25.25 -15.50
N LEU A 531 30.63 23.95 -15.58
CA LEU A 531 31.75 23.25 -14.99
C LEU A 531 32.88 23.17 -16.00
N LEU A 532 33.83 24.07 -15.83
CA LEU A 532 35.25 23.97 -16.11
C LEU A 532 35.74 24.17 -17.55
N PRO A 533 36.83 24.91 -17.68
CA PRO A 533 37.53 25.05 -18.96
C PRO A 533 38.19 23.72 -19.34
N SER A 534 38.17 23.45 -20.63
CA SER A 534 38.82 22.32 -21.29
C SER A 534 40.26 22.19 -20.89
N LYS A 535 40.59 21.33 -19.94
CA LYS A 535 41.89 20.67 -19.86
C LYS A 535 41.77 19.38 -20.67
N GLU A 536 42.80 19.15 -21.48
CA GLU A 536 42.98 17.93 -22.27
C GLU A 536 42.61 16.70 -21.47
N ALA A 537 41.85 15.81 -22.08
CA ALA A 537 41.36 14.60 -21.44
C ALA A 537 42.55 13.69 -21.12
N GLU A 538 42.97 13.64 -19.86
CA GLU A 538 43.84 12.59 -19.38
C GLU A 538 43.10 11.25 -19.43
N GLU A 539 43.61 10.33 -20.22
CA GLU A 539 43.10 8.97 -20.26
C GLU A 539 43.24 8.34 -18.86
N THR A 540 42.15 7.91 -18.30
CA THR A 540 42.11 7.26 -16.98
C THR A 540 41.62 5.83 -17.13
N LEU A 541 42.44 4.87 -16.71
CA LEU A 541 42.07 3.47 -16.66
C LEU A 541 41.20 3.21 -15.42
N VAL A 542 39.99 2.66 -15.63
CA VAL A 542 39.09 2.25 -14.56
C VAL A 542 39.01 0.72 -14.53
N GLU A 543 39.48 0.12 -13.47
CA GLU A 543 39.50 -1.32 -13.27
C GLU A 543 38.31 -1.74 -12.42
N PHE A 544 37.44 -2.58 -12.98
CA PHE A 544 36.32 -3.23 -12.27
C PHE A 544 36.75 -4.62 -11.79
N THR A 545 36.71 -4.86 -10.50
CA THR A 545 36.99 -6.19 -9.95
C THR A 545 35.68 -6.97 -9.81
N HIS A 546 35.75 -8.30 -9.86
CA HIS A 546 34.63 -9.24 -9.69
C HIS A 546 33.88 -9.05 -8.33
N LYS A 547 34.39 -8.25 -7.41
CA LYS A 547 33.80 -7.90 -6.12
C LYS A 547 33.18 -6.49 -6.08
N GLN A 548 32.85 -5.91 -7.23
CA GLN A 548 32.23 -4.58 -7.37
C GLN A 548 33.03 -3.39 -6.82
N TYR A 549 34.35 -3.53 -6.69
CA TYR A 549 35.21 -2.39 -6.34
C TYR A 549 35.75 -1.72 -7.60
N VAL A 550 35.60 -0.39 -7.66
CA VAL A 550 36.14 0.44 -8.72
C VAL A 550 37.46 1.07 -8.23
N ARG A 551 38.56 0.84 -8.93
CA ARG A 551 39.85 1.51 -8.67
C ARG A 551 40.24 2.38 -9.84
N ARG A 552 40.61 3.62 -9.54
CA ARG A 552 41.22 4.53 -10.51
C ARG A 552 42.73 4.28 -10.53
N ARG A 553 43.30 4.01 -11.69
CA ARG A 553 44.76 4.01 -11.92
C ARG A 553 45.10 5.06 -12.95
N ALA A 554 46.20 5.81 -12.73
CA ALA A 554 46.78 6.63 -13.78
C ALA A 554 47.25 5.71 -14.91
N ALA A 555 46.96 6.07 -16.16
CA ALA A 555 47.58 5.40 -17.30
C ALA A 555 49.08 5.56 -17.20
N ALA A 556 49.81 4.46 -17.12
CA ALA A 556 51.25 4.49 -17.21
C ALA A 556 51.60 4.91 -18.63
N GLY A 557 52.37 6.03 -18.78
CA GLY A 557 52.89 6.50 -20.02
C GLY A 557 53.95 5.57 -20.62
#